data_fdc9fcbf4ef172404d78b11ff4ffc92f
#
_entry.id   fdc9fcbf4ef172404d78b11ff4ffc92f
#
_cell.length_a   1.000
_cell.length_b   1.000
_cell.length_c   1.000
_cell.angle_alpha   90.00
_cell.angle_beta   90.00
_cell.angle_gamma   90.00
#
_symmetry.space_group_name_H-M   'P 1'
#
loop_
_entity.id
_entity.type
_entity.pdbx_description
1 polymer ?
#
loop_
_entity_poly.entity_id
_entity_poly.type
_entity_poly.pdbx_seq_one_letter_code
_entity_poly.pdbx_strand_id
1 'polypeptide(L)'
;MERIIHGDVLSPILAYMRLKGQHKVILESIPRDKETARFSILAYNPVFEIKFKNGVLYQNGQVIDRDPLDFLYEVTHKSQHHSDLPFGGGAIGFVGYDMISLYEEIGQIPEDTIGTPDMHFFV
;
A
#
# COMPACT_ATOMS: atom_id res chain seq x y z
N MET A 1 0.33 -17.65 -9.74
CA MET A 1 0.14 -19.06 -9.29
C MET A 1 -0.44 -18.99 -7.89
N GLU A 2 -1.61 -19.55 -7.68
CA GLU A 2 -2.29 -19.63 -6.37
C GLU A 2 -2.01 -20.98 -5.73
N ARG A 3 -1.75 -21.00 -4.42
CA ARG A 3 -1.50 -22.22 -3.67
C ARG A 3 -2.17 -22.15 -2.31
N ILE A 4 -2.96 -23.15 -1.99
CA ILE A 4 -3.62 -23.30 -0.69
C ILE A 4 -2.76 -24.24 0.18
N ILE A 5 -2.45 -23.82 1.39
CA ILE A 5 -1.74 -24.61 2.39
C ILE A 5 -2.54 -24.65 3.69
N HIS A 6 -2.41 -25.74 4.45
CA HIS A 6 -3.01 -25.84 5.78
C HIS A 6 -2.24 -24.95 6.78
N GLY A 7 -2.97 -24.17 7.56
CA GLY A 7 -2.41 -23.17 8.47
C GLY A 7 -2.66 -23.43 9.96
N ASP A 8 -2.96 -24.66 10.36
CA ASP A 8 -3.40 -25.02 11.72
C ASP A 8 -2.44 -24.59 12.84
N VAL A 9 -1.15 -24.43 12.50
CA VAL A 9 -0.09 -24.01 13.43
C VAL A 9 0.53 -22.65 13.05
N LEU A 10 -0.08 -21.92 12.13
CA LEU A 10 0.48 -20.71 11.56
C LEU A 10 -0.46 -19.51 11.80
N SER A 11 -0.18 -18.73 12.85
CA SER A 11 -0.85 -17.44 13.01
C SER A 11 -0.35 -16.41 11.98
N PRO A 12 -1.14 -15.37 11.62
CA PRO A 12 -0.70 -14.32 10.71
C PRO A 12 0.60 -13.63 11.15
N ILE A 13 0.73 -13.36 12.45
CA ILE A 13 1.94 -12.76 13.03
C ILE A 13 3.14 -13.71 12.87
N LEU A 14 2.96 -15.00 13.14
CA LEU A 14 4.04 -15.98 12.98
C LEU A 14 4.45 -16.13 11.51
N ALA A 15 3.47 -16.11 10.60
CA ALA A 15 3.73 -16.08 9.16
C ALA A 15 4.55 -14.83 8.78
N TYR A 16 4.14 -13.65 9.22
CA TYR A 16 4.85 -12.40 8.98
C TYR A 16 6.29 -12.44 9.49
N MET A 17 6.52 -12.97 10.68
CA MET A 17 7.88 -13.11 11.25
C MET A 17 8.77 -14.06 10.43
N ARG A 18 8.19 -15.13 9.89
CA ARG A 18 8.91 -16.15 9.10
C ARG A 18 9.15 -15.76 7.65
N LEU A 19 8.34 -14.85 7.08
CA LEU A 19 8.55 -14.36 5.73
C LEU A 19 9.92 -13.70 5.61
N LYS A 20 10.68 -14.12 4.62
CA LYS A 20 11.97 -13.51 4.25
C LYS A 20 11.74 -12.61 3.05
N GLY A 21 12.07 -11.33 3.17
CA GLY A 21 11.89 -10.35 2.11
C GLY A 21 11.95 -8.93 2.63
N GLN A 22 11.88 -7.97 1.73
CA GLN A 22 11.86 -6.54 2.03
C GLN A 22 10.44 -5.99 1.98
N HIS A 23 10.24 -4.84 2.63
CA HIS A 23 8.95 -4.12 2.61
C HIS A 23 7.76 -5.03 2.97
N LYS A 24 7.89 -5.73 4.09
CA LYS A 24 6.82 -6.60 4.59
C LYS A 24 5.71 -5.79 5.22
N VAL A 25 4.48 -6.15 4.91
CA VAL A 25 3.27 -5.54 5.47
C VAL A 25 2.35 -6.63 5.97
N ILE A 26 1.68 -6.36 7.09
CA ILE A 26 0.57 -7.17 7.61
C ILE A 26 -0.63 -6.25 7.85
N LEU A 27 -1.78 -6.63 7.33
CA LEU A 27 -3.06 -6.00 7.59
C LEU A 27 -3.94 -7.03 8.30
N GLU A 28 -4.37 -6.69 9.51
CA GLU A 28 -5.25 -7.54 10.31
C GLU A 28 -6.58 -6.82 10.57
N SER A 29 -7.68 -7.52 10.33
CA SER A 29 -8.99 -7.00 10.69
C SER A 29 -9.27 -7.26 12.17
N ILE A 30 -9.71 -6.22 12.90
CA ILE A 30 -10.22 -6.39 14.26
C ILE A 30 -11.68 -6.86 14.16
N PRO A 31 -12.02 -8.04 14.71
CA PRO A 31 -13.38 -8.53 14.63
C PRO A 31 -14.31 -7.61 15.46
N ARG A 32 -15.17 -6.86 14.76
CA ARG A 32 -16.35 -6.22 15.38
C ARG A 32 -17.54 -7.18 15.38
N ASP A 33 -17.61 -8.06 14.37
CA ASP A 33 -18.60 -9.13 14.20
C ASP A 33 -17.93 -10.38 13.66
N LYS A 34 -18.52 -11.56 13.96
CA LYS A 34 -17.97 -12.86 13.55
C LYS A 34 -17.85 -13.06 12.02
N GLU A 35 -18.48 -12.20 11.22
CA GLU A 35 -18.50 -12.33 9.77
C GLU A 35 -17.49 -11.43 9.04
N THR A 36 -17.06 -10.31 9.64
CA THR A 36 -16.26 -9.28 8.93
C THR A 36 -14.75 -9.42 9.06
N ALA A 37 -14.25 -10.19 10.02
CA ALA A 37 -12.81 -10.32 10.29
C ALA A 37 -12.28 -11.71 9.93
N ARG A 38 -12.46 -12.12 8.66
CA ARG A 38 -12.11 -13.49 8.22
C ARG A 38 -10.70 -13.61 7.67
N PHE A 39 -10.05 -12.50 7.34
CA PHE A 39 -8.80 -12.53 6.60
C PHE A 39 -7.74 -11.61 7.20
N SER A 40 -6.51 -12.09 7.23
CA SER A 40 -5.31 -11.28 7.40
C SER A 40 -4.56 -11.28 6.07
N ILE A 41 -4.05 -10.12 5.67
CA ILE A 41 -3.32 -9.95 4.41
C ILE A 41 -1.86 -9.70 4.74
N LEU A 42 -0.97 -10.49 4.15
CA LEU A 42 0.46 -10.31 4.23
C LEU A 42 1.01 -10.04 2.84
N ALA A 43 1.82 -8.99 2.71
CA ALA A 43 2.51 -8.67 1.47
C ALA A 43 3.99 -8.42 1.74
N TYR A 44 4.83 -8.73 0.76
CA TYR A 44 6.28 -8.53 0.81
C TYR A 44 6.88 -8.56 -0.59
N ASN A 45 8.08 -8.02 -0.74
CA ASN A 45 8.80 -7.92 -2.01
C ASN A 45 7.95 -7.25 -3.10
N PRO A 46 7.61 -5.97 -2.96
CA PRO A 46 6.83 -5.25 -3.96
C PRO A 46 7.52 -5.28 -5.33
N VAL A 47 6.72 -5.22 -6.38
CA VAL A 47 7.21 -5.14 -7.76
C VAL A 47 7.85 -3.77 -8.00
N PHE A 48 7.25 -2.72 -7.45
CA PHE A 48 7.82 -1.37 -7.46
C PHE A 48 7.23 -0.48 -6.34
N GLU A 49 7.94 0.61 -6.10
CA GLU A 49 7.62 1.67 -5.15
C GLU A 49 7.10 2.90 -5.90
N ILE A 50 6.04 3.51 -5.39
CA ILE A 50 5.55 4.83 -5.80
C ILE A 50 5.77 5.79 -4.63
N LYS A 51 6.40 6.93 -4.87
CA LYS A 51 6.61 7.97 -3.88
C LYS A 51 6.33 9.34 -4.48
N PHE A 52 5.56 10.15 -3.78
CA PHE A 52 5.40 11.56 -4.10
C PHE A 52 5.93 12.39 -2.95
N LYS A 53 6.78 13.35 -3.28
CA LYS A 53 7.38 14.25 -2.30
C LYS A 53 7.78 15.57 -2.96
N ASN A 54 7.48 16.68 -2.29
CA ASN A 54 7.85 18.03 -2.74
C ASN A 54 7.42 18.31 -4.20
N GLY A 55 6.21 17.90 -4.57
CA GLY A 55 5.68 18.12 -5.91
C GLY A 55 6.21 17.18 -6.99
N VAL A 56 7.03 16.18 -6.65
CA VAL A 56 7.64 15.25 -7.62
C VAL A 56 7.19 13.83 -7.36
N LEU A 57 6.71 13.17 -8.41
CA LEU A 57 6.35 11.75 -8.40
C LEU A 57 7.53 10.90 -8.83
N TYR A 58 7.76 9.81 -8.09
CA TYR A 58 8.80 8.83 -8.35
C TYR A 58 8.24 7.42 -8.46
N GLN A 59 8.76 6.64 -9.41
CA GLN A 59 8.62 5.18 -9.47
C GLN A 59 10.00 4.55 -9.37
N ASN A 60 10.27 3.76 -8.33
CA ASN A 60 11.59 3.19 -8.06
C ASN A 60 12.73 4.23 -8.10
N GLY A 61 12.48 5.45 -7.60
CA GLY A 61 13.43 6.55 -7.61
C GLY A 61 13.56 7.30 -8.95
N GLN A 62 12.90 6.88 -10.01
CA GLN A 62 12.84 7.60 -11.28
C GLN A 62 11.67 8.57 -11.31
N VAL A 63 11.91 9.79 -11.79
CA VAL A 63 10.87 10.83 -11.89
C VAL A 63 9.84 10.45 -12.96
N ILE A 64 8.57 10.60 -12.60
CA ILE A 64 7.41 10.40 -13.48
C ILE A 64 6.68 11.73 -13.59
N ASP A 65 6.48 12.22 -14.81
CA ASP A 65 5.73 13.46 -15.09
C ASP A 65 4.24 13.12 -15.28
N ARG A 66 3.54 12.91 -14.17
CA ARG A 66 2.10 12.59 -14.13
C ARG A 66 1.49 13.05 -12.81
N ASP A 67 0.17 13.21 -12.80
CA ASP A 67 -0.57 13.36 -11.56
C ASP A 67 -0.41 12.12 -10.67
N PRO A 68 -0.09 12.28 -9.37
CA PRO A 68 0.22 11.17 -8.47
C PRO A 68 -0.98 10.26 -8.19
N LEU A 69 -2.20 10.81 -8.07
CA LEU A 69 -3.39 9.99 -7.81
C LEU A 69 -3.87 9.28 -9.07
N ASP A 70 -3.81 9.92 -10.22
CA ASP A 70 -4.13 9.28 -11.50
C ASP A 70 -3.17 8.13 -11.81
N PHE A 71 -1.88 8.32 -11.52
CA PHE A 71 -0.88 7.26 -11.67
C PHE A 71 -1.15 6.08 -10.73
N LEU A 72 -1.43 6.35 -9.45
CA LEU A 72 -1.77 5.32 -8.48
C LEU A 72 -3.02 4.55 -8.90
N TYR A 73 -4.06 5.26 -9.35
CA TYR A 73 -5.30 4.65 -9.85
C TYR A 73 -5.04 3.70 -11.01
N GLU A 74 -4.31 4.14 -12.03
CA GLU A 74 -3.99 3.30 -13.21
C GLU A 74 -3.22 2.04 -12.81
N VAL A 75 -2.22 2.18 -11.96
CA VAL A 75 -1.39 1.07 -11.53
C VAL A 75 -2.19 0.04 -10.71
N THR A 76 -3.04 0.51 -9.79
CA THR A 76 -3.86 -0.38 -8.98
C THR A 76 -4.87 -1.15 -9.82
N HIS A 77 -5.48 -0.52 -10.83
CA HIS A 77 -6.39 -1.19 -11.75
C HIS A 77 -5.70 -2.27 -12.60
N LYS A 78 -4.48 -2.00 -13.05
CA LYS A 78 -3.68 -2.97 -13.81
C LYS A 78 -3.17 -4.14 -12.97
N SER A 79 -3.02 -3.92 -11.66
CA SER A 79 -2.51 -4.94 -10.72
C SER A 79 -3.60 -5.84 -10.14
N GLN A 80 -4.87 -5.55 -10.42
CA GLN A 80 -5.98 -6.39 -9.95
C GLN A 80 -6.07 -7.68 -10.77
N HIS A 81 -6.10 -8.80 -10.05
CA HIS A 81 -6.40 -10.10 -10.62
C HIS A 81 -7.77 -10.58 -10.14
N HIS A 82 -8.53 -11.21 -11.03
CA HIS A 82 -9.77 -11.88 -10.62
C HIS A 82 -9.41 -13.05 -9.69
N SER A 83 -9.87 -12.96 -8.44
CA SER A 83 -9.69 -13.98 -7.41
C SER A 83 -10.96 -14.04 -6.58
N ASP A 84 -11.30 -15.23 -6.08
CA ASP A 84 -12.36 -15.41 -5.08
C ASP A 84 -11.95 -14.90 -3.70
N LEU A 85 -10.71 -14.44 -3.55
CA LEU A 85 -10.18 -13.82 -2.34
C LEU A 85 -10.56 -12.34 -2.26
N PRO A 86 -10.69 -11.78 -1.05
CA PRO A 86 -11.11 -10.39 -0.84
C PRO A 86 -10.10 -9.35 -1.35
N PHE A 87 -8.88 -9.75 -1.67
CA PHE A 87 -7.85 -8.89 -2.21
C PHE A 87 -7.09 -9.62 -3.34
N GLY A 88 -7.34 -9.18 -4.56
CA GLY A 88 -6.75 -9.75 -5.77
C GLY A 88 -5.51 -9.02 -6.30
N GLY A 89 -4.89 -8.15 -5.51
CA GLY A 89 -3.76 -7.31 -5.89
C GLY A 89 -4.05 -5.83 -5.72
N GLY A 90 -3.07 -4.98 -5.94
CA GLY A 90 -3.19 -3.53 -5.81
C GLY A 90 -1.95 -2.89 -5.20
N ALA A 91 -2.15 -1.81 -4.44
CA ALA A 91 -1.08 -1.10 -3.77
C ALA A 91 -1.35 -0.98 -2.26
N ILE A 92 -0.30 -1.05 -1.47
CA ILE A 92 -0.37 -0.86 -0.02
C ILE A 92 0.54 0.31 0.34
N GLY A 93 0.01 1.28 1.08
CA GLY A 93 0.76 2.47 1.47
C GLY A 93 -0.09 3.50 2.19
N PHE A 94 0.30 4.76 2.07
CA PHE A 94 -0.42 5.87 2.67
C PHE A 94 -0.43 7.11 1.77
N VAL A 95 -1.42 7.96 2.01
CA VAL A 95 -1.52 9.32 1.51
C VAL A 95 -1.45 10.25 2.72
N GLY A 96 -0.50 11.15 2.72
CA GLY A 96 -0.36 12.18 3.76
C GLY A 96 -1.46 13.24 3.64
N TYR A 97 -1.72 13.94 4.74
CA TYR A 97 -2.75 14.98 4.78
C TYR A 97 -2.46 16.11 3.77
N ASP A 98 -1.20 16.47 3.60
CA ASP A 98 -0.79 17.62 2.77
C ASP A 98 -0.98 17.39 1.25
N MET A 99 -1.24 16.14 0.83
CA MET A 99 -1.61 15.82 -0.55
C MET A 99 -2.83 16.60 -1.04
N ILE A 100 -3.74 16.99 -0.14
CA ILE A 100 -4.94 17.74 -0.50
C ILE A 100 -4.58 19.12 -1.11
N SER A 101 -3.42 19.68 -0.76
CA SER A 101 -2.94 20.96 -1.28
C SER A 101 -2.68 20.98 -2.79
N LEU A 102 -2.56 19.81 -3.42
CA LEU A 102 -2.46 19.71 -4.88
C LEU A 102 -3.79 20.00 -5.59
N TYR A 103 -4.89 19.82 -4.88
CA TYR A 103 -6.24 19.85 -5.46
C TYR A 103 -7.10 20.96 -4.88
N GLU A 104 -6.77 21.46 -3.68
CA GLU A 104 -7.52 22.49 -2.99
C GLU A 104 -6.60 23.54 -2.35
N GLU A 105 -7.06 24.79 -2.28
CA GLU A 105 -6.37 25.85 -1.55
C GLU A 105 -6.65 25.73 -0.05
N ILE A 106 -5.72 25.11 0.68
CA ILE A 106 -5.85 24.90 2.14
C ILE A 106 -5.09 25.92 2.98
N GLY A 107 -4.55 26.98 2.36
CA GLY A 107 -3.75 27.99 3.03
C GLY A 107 -2.29 27.59 3.19
N GLN A 108 -1.63 28.13 4.22
CA GLN A 108 -0.20 27.92 4.42
C GLN A 108 0.07 26.55 5.03
N ILE A 109 0.85 25.72 4.32
CA ILE A 109 1.33 24.44 4.82
C ILE A 109 2.53 24.68 5.75
N PRO A 110 2.57 24.08 6.95
CA PRO A 110 3.73 24.14 7.83
C PRO A 110 4.99 23.56 7.19
N GLU A 111 6.15 24.00 7.66
CA GLU A 111 7.43 23.44 7.23
C GLU A 111 7.53 21.95 7.58
N ASP A 112 7.91 21.12 6.59
CA ASP A 112 8.15 19.69 6.80
C ASP A 112 9.48 19.47 7.56
N THR A 113 9.40 19.26 8.86
CA THR A 113 10.56 19.01 9.73
C THR A 113 10.92 17.53 9.84
N ILE A 114 10.05 16.62 9.38
CA ILE A 114 10.21 15.16 9.51
C ILE A 114 10.77 14.56 8.22
N GLY A 115 10.43 15.14 7.07
CA GLY A 115 10.85 14.68 5.76
C GLY A 115 10.05 13.47 5.25
N THR A 116 8.81 13.29 5.72
CA THR A 116 7.92 12.22 5.28
C THR A 116 7.47 12.46 3.83
N PRO A 117 7.32 11.43 2.99
CA PRO A 117 6.67 11.57 1.70
C PRO A 117 5.20 11.99 1.86
N ASP A 118 4.68 12.78 0.91
CA ASP A 118 3.27 13.15 0.86
C ASP A 118 2.40 11.95 0.43
N MET A 119 2.98 11.03 -0.35
CA MET A 119 2.37 9.76 -0.72
C MET A 119 3.45 8.68 -0.86
N HIS A 120 3.17 7.48 -0.36
CA HIS A 120 4.10 6.35 -0.49
C HIS A 120 3.33 5.03 -0.58
N PHE A 121 3.50 4.31 -1.69
CA PHE A 121 2.86 3.02 -1.95
C PHE A 121 3.85 1.99 -2.47
N PHE A 122 3.58 0.74 -2.12
CA PHE A 122 4.20 -0.46 -2.68
C PHE A 122 3.18 -1.26 -3.48
N VAL A 123 3.57 -1.69 -4.69
CA VAL A 123 2.71 -2.42 -5.64
C VAL A 123 3.25 -3.82 -5.86
#